data_509b1b34f6683c408d02b9fce8585d31
#
_entry.id   509b1b34f6683c408d02b9fce8585d31
#
_cell.length_a   1.000
_cell.length_b   1.000
_cell.length_c   1.000
_cell.angle_alpha   90.00
_cell.angle_beta   90.00
_cell.angle_gamma   90.00
#
_symmetry.space_group_name_H-M   'P 1'
#
loop_
_entity.id
_entity.type
_entity.pdbx_description
1 polymer ?
#
loop_
_entity_poly.entity_id
_entity_poly.type
_entity_poly.pdbx_seq_one_letter_code
_entity_poly.pdbx_strand_id
1 'polypeptide(L)'
;MMKGGDIAGLLIRQARLRLNWSQEGLCRGICAPSYLSKIEQGKAAPSPEVMELLLRRLGLVWTPEPESLEPCWKALLSGSPDFASCYERLVQPRQEILACSPLAADALLLDAFYEDNMR
;
A
#
# COMPACT_ATOMS: atom_id res chain seq x y z
N MET A 1 3.11 6.02 -13.27
CA MET A 1 2.35 5.14 -12.36
C MET A 1 3.17 4.89 -11.10
N MET A 2 2.58 5.06 -9.94
CA MET A 2 3.26 4.83 -8.66
C MET A 2 3.47 3.33 -8.46
N LYS A 3 4.63 2.97 -7.93
CA LYS A 3 4.93 1.59 -7.54
C LYS A 3 4.39 1.34 -6.13
N GLY A 4 4.14 0.05 -5.80
CA GLY A 4 3.67 -0.31 -4.47
C GLY A 4 4.58 0.19 -3.35
N GLY A 5 5.90 0.23 -3.58
CA GLY A 5 6.87 0.73 -2.61
C GLY A 5 6.71 2.22 -2.31
N ASP A 6 6.31 3.03 -3.30
CA ASP A 6 6.10 4.46 -3.11
C ASP A 6 4.90 4.70 -2.19
N ILE A 7 3.84 3.91 -2.37
CA ILE A 7 2.64 4.02 -1.54
C ILE A 7 2.92 3.52 -0.14
N ALA A 8 3.70 2.45 0.01
CA ALA A 8 4.10 1.94 1.31
C ALA A 8 4.91 2.98 2.10
N GLY A 9 5.79 3.72 1.42
CA GLY A 9 6.54 4.81 2.04
C GLY A 9 5.65 5.91 2.58
N LEU A 10 4.63 6.31 1.81
CA LEU A 10 3.66 7.29 2.25
C LEU A 10 2.83 6.78 3.44
N LEU A 11 2.44 5.51 3.41
CA LEU A 11 1.71 4.88 4.49
C LEU A 11 2.53 4.88 5.78
N ILE A 12 3.81 4.51 5.68
CA ILE A 12 4.73 4.52 6.81
C ILE A 12 4.83 5.91 7.41
N ARG A 13 5.01 6.93 6.55
CA ARG A 13 5.11 8.32 7.01
C ARG A 13 3.84 8.77 7.73
N GLN A 14 2.68 8.51 7.14
CA GLN A 14 1.41 8.91 7.75
C GLN A 14 1.17 8.21 9.08
N ALA A 15 1.44 6.91 9.16
CA ALA A 15 1.28 6.15 10.41
C ALA A 15 2.24 6.66 11.47
N ARG A 16 3.50 6.95 11.10
CA ARG A 16 4.49 7.48 12.02
C ARG A 16 4.06 8.84 12.59
N LEU A 17 3.61 9.74 11.72
CA LEU A 17 3.15 11.06 12.15
C LEU A 17 1.91 10.99 13.03
N ARG A 18 1.01 10.06 12.74
CA ARG A 18 -0.19 9.84 13.56
C ARG A 18 0.17 9.40 14.97
N LEU A 19 1.25 8.63 15.12
CA LEU A 19 1.75 8.17 16.40
C LEU A 19 2.70 9.18 17.08
N ASN A 20 2.97 10.31 16.41
CA ASN A 20 3.92 11.32 16.88
C ASN A 20 5.32 10.78 17.09
N TRP A 21 5.74 9.84 16.24
CA TRP A 21 7.09 9.27 16.32
C TRP A 21 8.04 10.00 15.38
N SER A 22 9.29 10.15 15.82
CA SER A 22 10.36 10.62 14.94
C SER A 22 10.79 9.50 13.99
N GLN A 23 11.48 9.87 12.92
CA GLN A 23 12.08 8.86 12.03
C GLN A 23 13.05 7.97 12.80
N GLU A 24 13.90 8.58 13.65
CA GLU A 24 14.83 7.83 14.47
C GLU A 24 14.12 6.86 15.41
N GLY A 25 13.03 7.27 16.03
CA GLY A 25 12.25 6.41 16.91
C GLY A 25 11.67 5.21 16.20
N LEU A 26 11.18 5.39 14.98
CA LEU A 26 10.61 4.30 14.21
C LEU A 26 11.69 3.30 13.74
N CYS A 27 12.80 3.82 13.21
CA CYS A 27 13.80 2.95 12.56
C CYS A 27 14.89 2.42 13.48
N ARG A 28 14.84 2.73 14.78
CA ARG A 28 15.87 2.30 15.72
C ARG A 28 15.98 0.78 15.73
N GLY A 29 17.19 0.28 15.47
CA GLY A 29 17.43 -1.15 15.40
C GLY A 29 17.03 -1.81 14.08
N ILE A 30 16.48 -1.04 13.14
CA ILE A 30 16.04 -1.54 11.83
C ILE A 30 16.92 -0.98 10.73
N CYS A 31 17.02 0.35 10.63
CA CYS A 31 17.81 1.00 9.59
C CYS A 31 18.18 2.42 10.04
N ALA A 32 19.00 3.10 9.24
CA ALA A 32 19.41 4.47 9.53
C ALA A 32 18.25 5.45 9.26
N PRO A 33 18.15 6.55 10.06
CA PRO A 33 17.10 7.55 9.80
C PRO A 33 17.15 8.15 8.40
N SER A 34 18.34 8.33 7.83
CA SER A 34 18.49 8.84 6.47
C SER A 34 17.90 7.88 5.44
N TYR A 35 18.02 6.57 5.68
CA TYR A 35 17.43 5.56 4.81
C TYR A 35 15.90 5.57 4.92
N LEU A 36 15.37 5.67 6.15
CA LEU A 36 13.93 5.78 6.34
C LEU A 36 13.37 7.02 5.65
N SER A 37 14.08 8.15 5.73
CA SER A 37 13.67 9.37 5.04
C SER A 37 13.53 9.14 3.53
N LYS A 38 14.46 8.42 2.92
CA LYS A 38 14.39 8.09 1.50
C LYS A 38 13.23 7.17 1.18
N ILE A 39 12.95 6.20 2.06
CA ILE A 39 11.79 5.31 1.90
C ILE A 39 10.50 6.12 1.91
N GLU A 40 10.35 7.03 2.87
CA GLU A 40 9.14 7.85 3.00
C GLU A 40 8.95 8.78 1.81
N GLN A 41 10.04 9.18 1.14
CA GLN A 41 9.99 10.04 -0.05
C GLN A 41 9.85 9.26 -1.36
N GLY A 42 9.85 7.92 -1.29
CA GLY A 42 9.79 7.10 -2.48
C GLY A 42 11.11 7.02 -3.26
N LYS A 43 12.22 7.48 -2.65
CA LYS A 43 13.53 7.52 -3.30
C LYS A 43 14.33 6.24 -3.09
N ALA A 44 13.91 5.38 -2.16
CA ALA A 44 14.55 4.11 -1.90
C ALA A 44 13.50 3.03 -1.76
N ALA A 45 13.79 1.84 -2.30
CA ALA A 45 12.92 0.67 -2.17
C ALA A 45 13.56 -0.25 -1.11
N PRO A 46 12.97 -0.36 0.09
CA PRO A 46 13.56 -1.20 1.13
C PRO A 46 13.38 -2.68 0.79
N SER A 47 14.24 -3.53 1.39
CA SER A 47 14.08 -4.96 1.28
C SER A 47 12.76 -5.39 1.96
N PRO A 48 12.20 -6.55 1.58
CA PRO A 48 10.99 -7.04 2.25
C PRO A 48 11.14 -7.17 3.76
N GLU A 49 12.32 -7.56 4.24
CA GLU A 49 12.60 -7.70 5.66
C GLU A 49 12.51 -6.35 6.40
N VAL A 50 13.12 -5.32 5.83
CA VAL A 50 13.08 -3.97 6.42
C VAL A 50 11.66 -3.44 6.41
N MET A 51 10.94 -3.62 5.30
CA MET A 51 9.56 -3.19 5.17
C MET A 51 8.68 -3.86 6.24
N GLU A 52 8.83 -5.17 6.40
CA GLU A 52 8.06 -5.91 7.39
C GLU A 52 8.33 -5.41 8.81
N LEU A 53 9.60 -5.17 9.15
CA LEU A 53 9.96 -4.69 10.48
C LEU A 53 9.40 -3.30 10.76
N LEU A 54 9.46 -2.40 9.79
CA LEU A 54 8.91 -1.05 9.94
C LEU A 54 7.40 -1.08 10.13
N LEU A 55 6.70 -1.85 9.29
CA LEU A 55 5.25 -1.95 9.37
C LEU A 55 4.80 -2.63 10.66
N ARG A 56 5.52 -3.67 11.08
CA ARG A 56 5.21 -4.36 12.34
C ARG A 56 5.31 -3.41 13.53
N ARG A 57 6.35 -2.56 13.54
CA ARG A 57 6.53 -1.59 14.63
C ARG A 57 5.40 -0.56 14.66
N LEU A 58 4.83 -0.25 13.50
CA LEU A 58 3.68 0.64 13.37
C LEU A 58 2.33 -0.05 13.65
N GLY A 59 2.35 -1.36 13.93
CA GLY A 59 1.13 -2.13 14.15
C GLY A 59 0.45 -2.58 12.86
N LEU A 60 1.18 -2.54 11.73
CA LEU A 60 0.69 -2.95 10.43
C LEU A 60 1.32 -4.26 10.00
N VAL A 61 0.66 -4.99 9.09
CA VAL A 61 1.16 -6.29 8.60
C VAL A 61 1.42 -6.21 7.10
N TRP A 62 2.66 -6.52 6.71
CA TRP A 62 3.01 -6.60 5.30
C TRP A 62 2.55 -7.95 4.74
N THR A 63 1.82 -7.92 3.62
CA THR A 63 1.34 -9.12 2.93
C THR A 63 2.05 -9.22 1.57
N PRO A 64 3.11 -10.03 1.46
CA PRO A 64 3.91 -10.07 0.21
C PRO A 64 3.20 -10.72 -0.97
N GLU A 65 2.25 -11.63 -0.71
CA GLU A 65 1.53 -12.35 -1.77
C GLU A 65 0.02 -12.28 -1.55
N PRO A 66 -0.60 -11.11 -1.78
CA PRO A 66 -2.05 -11.00 -1.66
C PRO A 66 -2.76 -11.68 -2.83
N GLU A 67 -4.04 -11.94 -2.66
CA GLU A 67 -4.86 -12.47 -3.74
C GLU A 67 -4.86 -11.52 -4.94
N SER A 68 -4.77 -12.09 -6.14
CA SER A 68 -4.65 -11.31 -7.38
C SER A 68 -5.86 -10.41 -7.62
N LEU A 69 -5.60 -9.21 -8.12
CA LEU A 69 -6.62 -8.25 -8.54
C LEU A 69 -6.91 -8.32 -10.04
N GLU A 70 -6.36 -9.31 -10.74
CA GLU A 70 -6.55 -9.47 -12.17
C GLU A 70 -8.03 -9.49 -12.61
N PRO A 71 -8.95 -10.17 -11.90
CA PRO A 71 -10.36 -10.14 -12.28
C PRO A 71 -10.94 -8.73 -12.31
N CYS A 72 -10.53 -7.84 -11.38
CA CYS A 72 -10.97 -6.44 -11.37
C CYS A 72 -10.45 -5.70 -12.59
N TRP A 73 -9.18 -5.89 -12.94
CA TRP A 73 -8.60 -5.24 -14.11
C TRP A 73 -9.25 -5.71 -15.39
N LYS A 74 -9.52 -7.00 -15.52
CA LYS A 74 -10.20 -7.56 -16.69
C LYS A 74 -11.58 -6.97 -16.86
N ALA A 75 -12.34 -6.88 -15.78
CA ALA A 75 -13.70 -6.32 -15.82
C ALA A 75 -13.67 -4.84 -16.21
N LEU A 76 -12.72 -4.07 -15.64
CA LEU A 76 -12.58 -2.65 -15.94
C LEU A 76 -12.20 -2.42 -17.40
N LEU A 77 -11.19 -3.14 -17.89
CA LEU A 77 -10.67 -2.94 -19.24
C LEU A 77 -11.64 -3.40 -20.33
N SER A 78 -12.49 -4.37 -20.03
CA SER A 78 -13.50 -4.84 -20.98
C SER A 78 -14.80 -4.03 -20.93
N GLY A 79 -14.89 -3.07 -20.01
CA GLY A 79 -16.10 -2.28 -19.84
C GLY A 79 -17.25 -3.08 -19.24
N SER A 80 -16.95 -4.16 -18.53
CA SER A 80 -17.95 -5.02 -17.95
C SER A 80 -18.68 -4.35 -16.78
N PRO A 81 -20.01 -4.51 -16.67
CA PRO A 81 -20.75 -4.03 -15.49
C PRO A 81 -20.36 -4.77 -14.20
N ASP A 82 -19.65 -5.89 -14.33
CA ASP A 82 -19.21 -6.67 -13.18
C ASP A 82 -18.04 -6.02 -12.42
N PHE A 83 -17.45 -4.94 -12.94
CA PHE A 83 -16.33 -4.26 -12.28
C PHE A 83 -16.70 -3.85 -10.85
N ALA A 84 -17.85 -3.23 -10.66
CA ALA A 84 -18.28 -2.79 -9.32
C ALA A 84 -18.37 -3.96 -8.35
N SER A 85 -18.95 -5.08 -8.79
CA SER A 85 -19.04 -6.29 -7.96
C SER A 85 -17.68 -6.87 -7.62
N CYS A 86 -16.77 -6.92 -8.59
CA CYS A 86 -15.40 -7.41 -8.38
C CYS A 86 -14.65 -6.51 -7.38
N TYR A 87 -14.77 -5.19 -7.54
CA TYR A 87 -14.14 -4.25 -6.63
C TYR A 87 -14.67 -4.41 -5.20
N GLU A 88 -15.98 -4.45 -5.03
CA GLU A 88 -16.61 -4.56 -3.71
C GLU A 88 -16.27 -5.88 -3.01
N ARG A 89 -15.96 -6.93 -3.77
CA ARG A 89 -15.60 -8.23 -3.23
C ARG A 89 -14.11 -8.39 -2.97
N LEU A 90 -13.27 -7.92 -3.90
CA LEU A 90 -11.82 -8.19 -3.87
C LEU A 90 -10.99 -7.05 -3.31
N VAL A 91 -11.42 -5.81 -3.44
CA VAL A 91 -10.63 -4.65 -3.03
C VAL A 91 -11.16 -4.02 -1.75
N GLN A 92 -12.41 -3.66 -1.72
CA GLN A 92 -13.00 -2.87 -0.64
C GLN A 92 -12.84 -3.51 0.75
N PRO A 93 -13.11 -4.82 0.95
CA PRO A 93 -12.97 -5.43 2.27
C PRO A 93 -11.52 -5.63 2.72
N ARG A 94 -10.56 -5.50 1.80
CA ARG A 94 -9.15 -5.79 2.06
C ARG A 94 -8.25 -4.59 1.82
N GLN A 95 -8.79 -3.37 1.91
CA GLN A 95 -8.02 -2.15 1.62
C GLN A 95 -6.77 -2.02 2.48
N GLU A 96 -6.87 -2.31 3.78
CA GLU A 96 -5.72 -2.24 4.68
C GLU A 96 -4.64 -3.27 4.32
N ILE A 97 -5.08 -4.50 4.00
CA ILE A 97 -4.15 -5.56 3.60
C ILE A 97 -3.45 -5.20 2.29
N LEU A 98 -4.22 -4.72 1.32
CA LEU A 98 -3.67 -4.35 0.01
C LEU A 98 -2.74 -3.14 0.10
N ALA A 99 -3.03 -2.17 0.97
CA ALA A 99 -2.17 -1.01 1.17
C ALA A 99 -0.79 -1.40 1.71
N CYS A 100 -0.69 -2.53 2.41
CA CYS A 100 0.55 -3.08 2.94
C CYS A 100 1.01 -4.28 2.11
N SER A 101 0.92 -4.18 0.78
CA SER A 101 1.27 -5.27 -0.13
C SER A 101 1.82 -4.71 -1.44
N PRO A 102 2.43 -5.56 -2.30
CA PRO A 102 2.87 -5.12 -3.63
C PRO A 102 1.74 -4.63 -4.54
N LEU A 103 0.49 -4.92 -4.21
CA LEU A 103 -0.67 -4.47 -4.99
C LEU A 103 -1.24 -3.13 -4.51
N ALA A 104 -0.52 -2.41 -3.63
CA ALA A 104 -1.01 -1.14 -3.09
C ALA A 104 -1.33 -0.12 -4.18
N ALA A 105 -0.46 0.02 -5.19
CA ALA A 105 -0.70 0.95 -6.29
C ALA A 105 -1.91 0.53 -7.12
N ASP A 106 -2.04 -0.77 -7.40
CA ASP A 106 -3.18 -1.29 -8.16
C ASP A 106 -4.49 -1.05 -7.42
N ALA A 107 -4.51 -1.32 -6.11
CA ALA A 107 -5.70 -1.10 -5.30
C ALA A 107 -6.11 0.37 -5.31
N LEU A 108 -5.14 1.28 -5.20
CA LEU A 108 -5.41 2.72 -5.21
C LEU A 108 -6.00 3.16 -6.55
N LEU A 109 -5.48 2.65 -7.67
CA LEU A 109 -6.00 2.96 -8.99
C LEU A 109 -7.42 2.43 -9.18
N LEU A 110 -7.68 1.21 -8.71
CA LEU A 110 -9.02 0.63 -8.77
C LEU A 110 -10.01 1.41 -7.93
N ASP A 111 -9.58 1.91 -6.76
CA ASP A 111 -10.41 2.79 -5.93
C ASP A 111 -10.83 4.04 -6.71
N ALA A 112 -9.89 4.66 -7.42
CA ALA A 112 -10.17 5.86 -8.19
C ALA A 112 -11.17 5.60 -9.32
N PHE A 113 -10.99 4.50 -10.05
CA PHE A 113 -11.92 4.11 -11.12
C PHE A 113 -13.30 3.77 -10.59
N TYR A 114 -13.35 3.09 -9.44
CA TYR A 114 -14.63 2.76 -8.82
C TYR A 114 -15.40 4.03 -8.43
N GLU A 115 -14.74 4.99 -7.79
CA GLU A 115 -15.37 6.24 -7.40
C GLU A 115 -15.90 7.01 -8.62
N ASP A 116 -15.12 7.07 -9.70
CA ASP A 116 -15.54 7.75 -10.92
C ASP A 116 -16.77 7.10 -11.54
N ASN A 117 -16.85 5.77 -11.53
CA ASN A 117 -17.96 5.04 -12.11
C ASN A 117 -19.25 5.10 -11.28
N MET A 118 -19.12 5.36 -9.98
CA MET A 118 -20.26 5.37 -9.05
C MET A 118 -20.83 6.77 -8.80
N ARG A 119 -20.26 7.79 -9.44
CA ARG A 119 -20.77 9.16 -9.36
C ARG A 119 -21.91 9.41 -10.33
#